data_e78a28c807341579dc7bf1aee4651e4a
#
_entry.id   e78a28c807341579dc7bf1aee4651e4a
#
_cell.length_a   1.000
_cell.length_b   1.000
_cell.length_c   1.000
_cell.angle_alpha   90.00
_cell.angle_beta   90.00
_cell.angle_gamma   90.00
#
_symmetry.space_group_name_H-M   'P 1'
#
loop_
_entity.id
_entity.type
_entity.pdbx_description
1 polymer ?
#
loop_
_entity_poly.entity_id
_entity_poly.type
_entity_poly.pdbx_seq_one_letter_code
_entity_poly.pdbx_strand_id
1 'polypeptide(L)'
;IWDSKEEKLVGGVTYTNYTKREIWASIWMDDKKALTKGIMREIYSYPFIKCDVLRLCTNTRAGNEESLKLQKKMGFVEEGRLRRFFGDEPHEDAILMSMLKEECRWIKHG
;
A
#
# COMPACT_ATOMS: atom_id res chain seq x y z
N ILE A 1 4.05 12.02 -2.68
CA ILE A 1 2.87 12.70 -3.27
C ILE A 1 2.90 14.17 -2.91
N TRP A 2 2.92 15.02 -3.90
CA TRP A 2 3.08 16.45 -3.77
C TRP A 2 1.78 17.19 -4.11
N ASP A 3 1.35 18.10 -3.24
CA ASP A 3 0.22 18.99 -3.52
C ASP A 3 0.75 20.31 -4.08
N SER A 4 0.58 20.51 -5.39
CA SER A 4 1.09 21.69 -6.07
C SER A 4 0.33 22.98 -5.71
N LYS A 5 -0.91 22.86 -5.23
CA LYS A 5 -1.70 24.04 -4.79
C LYS A 5 -1.20 24.58 -3.46
N GLU A 6 -0.84 23.70 -2.54
CA GLU A 6 -0.36 24.08 -1.21
C GLU A 6 1.15 24.00 -1.09
N GLU A 7 1.82 23.52 -2.14
CA GLU A 7 3.28 23.37 -2.19
C GLU A 7 3.83 22.56 -1.02
N LYS A 8 3.16 21.47 -0.67
CA LYS A 8 3.58 20.59 0.43
C LYS A 8 3.48 19.12 0.05
N LEU A 9 4.28 18.31 0.72
CA LEU A 9 4.23 16.86 0.59
C LEU A 9 3.08 16.33 1.46
N VAL A 10 2.07 15.73 0.83
CA VAL A 10 0.86 15.23 1.51
C VAL A 10 0.84 13.72 1.67
N GLY A 11 1.80 13.02 1.12
CA GLY A 11 1.88 11.58 1.25
C GLY A 11 3.10 11.01 0.57
N GLY A 12 3.34 9.73 0.78
CA GLY A 12 4.47 9.05 0.17
C GLY A 12 4.31 7.54 0.14
N VAL A 13 5.11 6.91 -0.71
CA VAL A 13 5.15 5.46 -0.84
C VAL A 13 6.61 5.03 -0.85
N THR A 14 6.95 4.08 0.02
CA THR A 14 8.27 3.48 0.06
C THR A 14 8.16 2.01 -0.34
N TYR A 15 9.02 1.58 -1.27
CA TYR A 15 9.06 0.20 -1.72
C TYR A 15 10.32 -0.48 -1.20
N THR A 16 10.17 -1.69 -0.64
CA THR A 16 11.27 -2.45 -0.05
C THR A 16 11.13 -3.93 -0.36
N ASN A 17 12.16 -4.70 -0.02
CA ASN A 17 12.16 -6.16 -0.13
C ASN A 17 11.74 -6.67 -1.52
N TYR A 18 12.26 -6.02 -2.57
CA TYR A 18 11.98 -6.45 -3.93
C TYR A 18 12.59 -7.82 -4.21
N THR A 19 11.74 -8.74 -4.64
CA THR A 19 12.16 -9.99 -5.27
C THR A 19 11.57 -9.96 -6.69
N LYS A 20 11.91 -10.88 -7.54
CA LYS A 20 11.33 -10.92 -8.89
C LYS A 20 9.81 -11.18 -8.87
N ARG A 21 9.25 -11.60 -7.73
CA ARG A 21 7.84 -11.99 -7.60
C ARG A 21 7.02 -11.06 -6.75
N GLU A 22 7.63 -10.42 -5.75
CA GLU A 22 6.91 -9.53 -4.84
C GLU A 22 7.71 -8.31 -4.48
N ILE A 23 7.00 -7.28 -4.00
CA ILE A 23 7.59 -6.08 -3.44
C ILE A 23 6.72 -5.65 -2.26
N TRP A 24 7.34 -5.06 -1.25
CA TRP A 24 6.65 -4.53 -0.08
C TRP A 24 6.54 -3.04 -0.19
N ALA A 25 5.40 -2.49 0.21
CA ALA A 25 5.16 -1.06 0.18
C ALA A 25 4.74 -0.55 1.55
N SER A 26 5.18 0.65 1.87
CA SER A 26 4.68 1.43 3.00
C SER A 26 4.07 2.71 2.42
N ILE A 27 2.79 2.93 2.68
CA ILE A 27 2.05 4.06 2.15
C ILE A 27 1.58 4.92 3.32
N TRP A 28 1.87 6.21 3.26
CA TRP A 28 1.38 7.16 4.24
C TRP A 28 0.75 8.36 3.55
N MET A 29 -0.24 8.98 4.20
CA MET A 29 -1.02 10.05 3.61
C MET A 29 -1.53 10.99 4.70
N ASP A 30 -1.24 12.28 4.58
CA ASP A 30 -1.76 13.31 5.48
C ASP A 30 -3.17 13.74 5.07
N ASP A 31 -3.47 13.69 3.77
CA ASP A 31 -4.78 14.06 3.23
C ASP A 31 -5.26 13.02 2.24
N LYS A 32 -6.33 12.33 2.59
CA LYS A 32 -6.94 11.29 1.74
C LYS A 32 -7.47 11.84 0.41
N LYS A 33 -7.79 13.13 0.36
CA LYS A 33 -8.27 13.77 -0.87
C LYS A 33 -7.20 13.81 -1.96
N ALA A 34 -5.93 13.63 -1.58
CA ALA A 34 -4.83 13.53 -2.52
C ALA A 34 -4.84 12.21 -3.31
N LEU A 35 -5.62 11.21 -2.88
CA LEU A 35 -5.70 9.91 -3.55
C LEU A 35 -6.61 9.97 -4.78
N THR A 36 -6.14 10.57 -5.84
CA THR A 36 -6.84 10.60 -7.13
C THR A 36 -6.56 9.32 -7.91
N LYS A 37 -7.37 9.05 -8.94
CA LYS A 37 -7.14 7.90 -9.83
C LYS A 37 -5.77 7.95 -10.50
N GLY A 38 -5.30 9.15 -10.86
CA GLY A 38 -3.97 9.33 -11.47
C GLY A 38 -2.85 8.94 -10.52
N ILE A 39 -2.94 9.37 -9.27
CA ILE A 39 -1.96 9.04 -8.23
C ILE A 39 -1.99 7.54 -7.93
N MET A 40 -3.19 6.95 -7.81
CA MET A 40 -3.32 5.52 -7.60
C MET A 40 -2.68 4.71 -8.72
N ARG A 41 -2.87 5.16 -9.98
CA ARG A 41 -2.23 4.52 -11.13
C ARG A 41 -0.70 4.57 -11.03
N GLU A 42 -0.14 5.71 -10.62
CA GLU A 42 1.31 5.84 -10.44
C GLU A 42 1.83 4.92 -9.35
N ILE A 43 1.16 4.88 -8.20
CA ILE A 43 1.54 4.05 -7.06
C ILE A 43 1.65 2.58 -7.46
N TYR A 44 0.66 2.08 -8.21
CA TYR A 44 0.61 0.67 -8.58
C TYR A 44 1.36 0.34 -9.87
N SER A 45 1.59 1.32 -10.75
CA SER A 45 2.34 1.10 -11.97
C SER A 45 3.79 0.73 -11.71
N TYR A 46 4.41 1.33 -10.69
CA TYR A 46 5.81 1.02 -10.38
C TYR A 46 6.01 -0.46 -10.06
N PRO A 47 5.31 -1.05 -9.06
CA PRO A 47 5.52 -2.46 -8.77
C PRO A 47 5.02 -3.40 -9.87
N PHE A 48 3.83 -3.17 -10.42
CA PHE A 48 3.21 -4.14 -11.31
C PHE A 48 3.63 -4.02 -12.77
N ILE A 49 3.96 -2.82 -13.23
CA ILE A 49 4.34 -2.60 -14.62
C ILE A 49 5.87 -2.52 -14.76
N LYS A 50 6.52 -1.63 -14.00
CA LYS A 50 7.97 -1.45 -14.11
C LYS A 50 8.78 -2.58 -13.49
N CYS A 51 8.40 -3.05 -12.32
CA CYS A 51 9.07 -4.15 -11.63
C CYS A 51 8.51 -5.52 -12.01
N ASP A 52 7.34 -5.53 -12.64
CA ASP A 52 6.65 -6.75 -13.09
C ASP A 52 6.50 -7.81 -11.99
N VAL A 53 6.19 -7.37 -10.77
CA VAL A 53 5.96 -8.30 -9.66
C VAL A 53 4.56 -8.91 -9.77
N LEU A 54 4.38 -10.06 -9.13
CA LEU A 54 3.12 -10.78 -9.11
C LEU A 54 2.23 -10.32 -7.95
N ARG A 55 2.84 -9.78 -6.89
CA ARG A 55 2.09 -9.35 -5.70
C ARG A 55 2.75 -8.15 -5.03
N LEU A 56 1.91 -7.29 -4.47
CA LEU A 56 2.30 -6.13 -3.67
C LEU A 56 1.85 -6.36 -2.24
N CYS A 57 2.76 -6.27 -1.27
CA CYS A 57 2.47 -6.58 0.12
C CYS A 57 2.62 -5.34 1.00
N THR A 58 1.81 -5.27 2.05
CA THR A 58 1.92 -4.23 3.08
C THR A 58 1.82 -4.84 4.47
N ASN A 59 2.47 -4.20 5.43
CA ASN A 59 2.29 -4.48 6.85
C ASN A 59 1.72 -3.23 7.52
N THR A 60 0.61 -3.38 8.20
CA THR A 60 -0.07 -2.28 8.88
C THR A 60 -0.32 -2.66 10.32
N ARG A 61 -0.15 -1.71 11.24
CA ARG A 61 -0.48 -1.97 12.66
C ARG A 61 -1.94 -2.35 12.81
N ALA A 62 -2.20 -3.39 13.60
CA ALA A 62 -3.57 -3.86 13.84
C ALA A 62 -4.46 -2.76 14.44
N GLY A 63 -3.87 -1.86 15.24
CA GLY A 63 -4.60 -0.73 15.82
C GLY A 63 -4.91 0.39 14.84
N ASN A 64 -4.30 0.39 13.66
CA ASN A 64 -4.55 1.42 12.65
C ASN A 64 -5.72 1.04 11.74
N GLU A 65 -6.92 1.05 12.30
CA GLU A 65 -8.13 0.63 11.60
C GLU A 65 -8.44 1.47 10.36
N GLU A 66 -8.10 2.76 10.40
CA GLU A 66 -8.33 3.66 9.27
C GLU A 66 -7.52 3.25 8.05
N SER A 67 -6.24 2.93 8.24
CA SER A 67 -5.38 2.47 7.16
C SER A 67 -5.82 1.12 6.63
N LEU A 68 -6.24 0.20 7.52
CA LEU A 68 -6.74 -1.11 7.12
C LEU A 68 -7.99 -1.00 6.25
N LYS A 69 -8.93 -0.13 6.63
CA LYS A 69 -10.14 0.11 5.85
C LYS A 69 -9.81 0.70 4.48
N LEU A 70 -8.89 1.65 4.45
CA LEU A 70 -8.47 2.28 3.19
C LEU A 70 -7.85 1.27 2.24
N GLN A 71 -6.96 0.41 2.75
CA GLN A 71 -6.32 -0.62 1.94
C GLN A 71 -7.33 -1.61 1.37
N LYS A 72 -8.32 -2.01 2.17
CA LYS A 72 -9.39 -2.90 1.69
C LYS A 72 -10.19 -2.25 0.58
N LYS A 73 -10.47 -0.94 0.69
CA LYS A 73 -11.15 -0.19 -0.38
C LYS A 73 -10.31 -0.12 -1.65
N MET A 74 -9.00 -0.06 -1.52
CA MET A 74 -8.09 -0.06 -2.66
C MET A 74 -8.03 -1.42 -3.37
N GLY A 75 -8.41 -2.50 -2.70
CA GLY A 75 -8.40 -3.84 -3.25
C GLY A 75 -7.42 -4.79 -2.59
N PHE A 76 -6.79 -4.39 -1.49
CA PHE A 76 -5.93 -5.29 -0.73
C PHE A 76 -6.74 -6.35 0.02
N VAL A 77 -6.17 -7.54 0.13
CA VAL A 77 -6.75 -8.67 0.84
C VAL A 77 -5.90 -8.97 2.06
N GLU A 78 -6.55 -9.16 3.21
CA GLU A 78 -5.87 -9.55 4.43
C GLU A 78 -5.42 -11.01 4.33
N GLU A 79 -4.13 -11.26 4.53
CA GLU A 79 -3.57 -12.61 4.44
C GLU A 79 -3.18 -13.20 5.80
N GLY A 80 -2.88 -12.37 6.78
CA GLY A 80 -2.45 -12.89 8.06
C GLY A 80 -2.13 -11.81 9.08
N ARG A 81 -1.62 -12.27 10.21
CA ARG A 81 -1.27 -11.42 11.34
C ARG A 81 0.10 -11.83 11.88
N LEU A 82 0.99 -10.86 12.01
CA LEU A 82 2.32 -11.07 12.57
C LEU A 82 2.34 -10.51 13.99
N ARG A 83 2.33 -11.41 14.97
CA ARG A 83 2.26 -11.03 16.37
C ARG A 83 3.52 -10.28 16.80
N ARG A 84 3.32 -9.20 17.59
CA ARG A 84 4.41 -8.38 18.15
C ARG A 84 5.39 -7.83 17.10
N PHE A 85 4.89 -7.57 15.89
CA PHE A 85 5.75 -7.09 14.81
C PHE A 85 6.26 -5.67 15.05
N PHE A 86 5.40 -4.79 15.57
CA PHE A 86 5.75 -3.40 15.85
C PHE A 86 5.99 -3.11 17.32
N GLY A 87 5.56 -3.99 18.24
CA GLY A 87 5.72 -3.82 19.67
C GLY A 87 5.04 -4.91 20.46
N ASP A 88 4.98 -4.76 21.79
CA ASP A 88 4.53 -5.81 22.70
C ASP A 88 3.02 -5.95 22.85
N GLU A 89 2.27 -4.88 22.55
CA GLU A 89 0.83 -4.88 22.73
C GLU A 89 0.09 -5.47 21.51
N PRO A 90 -1.11 -6.05 21.68
CA PRO A 90 -1.84 -6.65 20.56
C PRO A 90 -2.12 -5.70 19.40
N HIS A 91 -2.37 -4.41 19.67
CA HIS A 91 -2.59 -3.42 18.61
C HIS A 91 -1.31 -3.10 17.83
N GLU A 92 -0.16 -3.57 18.31
CA GLU A 92 1.13 -3.40 17.64
C GLU A 92 1.51 -4.63 16.80
N ASP A 93 0.63 -5.61 16.68
CA ASP A 93 0.80 -6.67 15.70
C ASP A 93 0.70 -6.07 14.29
N ALA A 94 1.29 -6.75 13.32
CA ALA A 94 1.13 -6.36 11.92
C ALA A 94 0.02 -7.16 11.27
N ILE A 95 -0.82 -6.48 10.51
CA ILE A 95 -1.76 -7.13 9.60
C ILE A 95 -1.12 -7.18 8.23
N LEU A 96 -0.91 -8.38 7.72
CA LEU A 96 -0.32 -8.61 6.41
C LEU A 96 -1.42 -8.54 5.37
N MET A 97 -1.25 -7.63 4.42
CA MET A 97 -2.19 -7.44 3.33
C MET A 97 -1.46 -7.53 2.00
N SER A 98 -2.15 -7.97 0.98
CA SER A 98 -1.56 -8.11 -0.34
C SER A 98 -2.57 -7.80 -1.44
N MET A 99 -2.02 -7.46 -2.61
CA MET A 99 -2.78 -7.29 -3.84
C MET A 99 -2.03 -8.03 -4.94
N LEU A 100 -2.70 -8.94 -5.61
CA LEU A 100 -2.12 -9.63 -6.76
C LEU A 100 -2.22 -8.73 -7.99
N LYS A 101 -1.29 -8.92 -8.94
CA LYS A 101 -1.25 -8.11 -10.16
C LYS A 101 -2.59 -8.11 -10.89
N GLU A 102 -3.20 -9.27 -11.04
CA GLU A 102 -4.50 -9.43 -11.72
C GLU A 102 -5.67 -8.83 -10.95
N GLU A 103 -5.50 -8.59 -9.64
CA GLU A 103 -6.54 -7.96 -8.81
C GLU A 103 -6.48 -6.44 -8.85
N CYS A 104 -5.39 -5.87 -9.35
CA CYS A 104 -5.20 -4.42 -9.34
C CYS A 104 -6.04 -3.74 -10.41
N ARG A 105 -7.04 -2.98 -9.99
CA ARG A 105 -7.93 -2.22 -10.90
C ARG A 105 -7.36 -0.86 -11.31
N TRP A 106 -6.21 -0.48 -10.75
CA TRP A 106 -5.62 0.84 -10.95
C TRP A 106 -4.67 0.90 -12.13
N ILE A 107 -4.31 -0.26 -12.70
CA ILE A 107 -3.42 -0.38 -13.86
C ILE A 107 -4.19 -0.97 -15.03
N LYS A 108 -3.66 -0.78 -16.23
CA LYS A 108 -4.26 -1.42 -17.42
C LYS A 108 -3.74 -2.84 -17.57
N HIS A 109 -4.68 -3.76 -17.76
CA HIS A 109 -4.38 -5.14 -18.12
C HIS A 109 -4.60 -5.27 -19.62
N GLY A 110 -3.52 -5.45 -20.36
CA GLY A 110 -3.63 -5.52 -21.80
C GLY A 110 -2.82 -6.62 -22.39
#